data_cb2ae739ff1d335f0050d554ff8dad35
#
_entry.id   cb2ae739ff1d335f0050d554ff8dad35
#
_cell.length_a   1.000
_cell.length_b   1.000
_cell.length_c   1.000
_cell.angle_alpha   90.00
_cell.angle_beta   90.00
_cell.angle_gamma   90.00
#
_symmetry.space_group_name_H-M   'P 1'
#
loop_
_entity.id
_entity.type
_entity.pdbx_description
1 polymer ?
#
loop_
_entity_poly.entity_id
_entity_poly.type
_entity_poly.pdbx_seq_one_letter_code
_entity_poly.pdbx_strand_id
1 'polypeptide(L)'
;ADVIIIDEMSMVDIHLMHSLLLAITAGTRLILVGDENQLPSVGPGNVLRDIIHSGCFPVIELTKIFRQASESDIVVNAHKINRGEPVEIHNKSRDFFFLKRYDADMIIRVVIALIQDKLPRYVNARPFEIQVLTPMRKGLLGVERLNQMLQRYLNPQDGSKKEKTLGDRLFRQGDKVMQIKNDYQMEWEVRGRYGIPVEKGIGVFNGDTGILREINEFAETAEVEFEDGRFATYSFKQLEELELAYAITIH
;
A
#
# COMPACT_ATOMS: atom_id res chain seq x y z
N ALA A 1 19.12 -24.67 -2.21
CA ALA A 1 19.20 -23.90 -0.94
C ALA A 1 19.01 -24.86 0.24
N ASP A 2 19.76 -24.68 1.31
CA ASP A 2 19.65 -25.54 2.51
C ASP A 2 18.48 -25.11 3.41
N VAL A 3 18.12 -23.83 3.33
CA VAL A 3 17.01 -23.23 4.06
C VAL A 3 16.25 -22.28 3.13
N ILE A 4 14.93 -22.35 3.17
CA ILE A 4 14.01 -21.42 2.50
C ILE A 4 13.13 -20.80 3.58
N ILE A 5 13.04 -19.48 3.59
CA ILE A 5 12.16 -18.72 4.47
C ILE A 5 11.12 -18.05 3.61
N ILE A 6 9.84 -18.32 3.87
CA ILE A 6 8.72 -17.68 3.19
C ILE A 6 8.03 -16.77 4.20
N ASP A 7 8.05 -15.50 3.92
CA ASP A 7 7.32 -14.48 4.69
C ASP A 7 5.95 -14.19 4.09
N GLU A 8 5.07 -13.53 4.84
CA GLU A 8 3.70 -13.18 4.45
C GLU A 8 2.86 -14.39 4.00
N MET A 9 2.99 -15.50 4.74
CA MET A 9 2.30 -16.75 4.41
C MET A 9 0.75 -16.67 4.45
N SER A 10 0.17 -15.66 5.09
CA SER A 10 -1.26 -15.38 5.04
C SER A 10 -1.76 -15.14 3.61
N MET A 11 -0.89 -14.65 2.72
CA MET A 11 -1.20 -14.37 1.30
C MET A 11 -1.01 -15.58 0.37
N VAL A 12 -0.51 -16.70 0.87
CA VAL A 12 -0.23 -17.91 0.08
C VAL A 12 -1.46 -18.81 0.02
N ASP A 13 -1.97 -19.00 -1.20
CA ASP A 13 -3.06 -19.95 -1.48
C ASP A 13 -2.54 -21.38 -1.72
N ILE A 14 -3.47 -22.32 -1.93
CA ILE A 14 -3.11 -23.72 -2.12
C ILE A 14 -2.34 -23.98 -3.42
N HIS A 15 -2.57 -23.18 -4.47
CA HIS A 15 -1.88 -23.35 -5.75
C HIS A 15 -0.44 -22.87 -5.66
N LEU A 16 -0.22 -21.74 -4.99
CA LEU A 16 1.10 -21.19 -4.77
C LEU A 16 1.91 -22.11 -3.83
N MET A 17 1.29 -22.62 -2.77
CA MET A 17 1.91 -23.58 -1.87
C MET A 17 2.28 -24.89 -2.58
N HIS A 18 1.41 -25.40 -3.43
CA HIS A 18 1.69 -26.58 -4.25
C HIS A 18 2.92 -26.35 -5.16
N SER A 19 2.97 -25.20 -5.83
CA SER A 19 4.10 -24.85 -6.70
C SER A 19 5.42 -24.73 -5.92
N LEU A 20 5.36 -24.12 -4.74
CA LEU A 20 6.49 -24.04 -3.82
C LEU A 20 7.01 -25.44 -3.43
N LEU A 21 6.11 -26.34 -3.02
CA LEU A 21 6.48 -27.69 -2.61
C LEU A 21 7.08 -28.52 -3.75
N LEU A 22 6.63 -28.33 -4.98
CA LEU A 22 7.22 -28.95 -6.16
C LEU A 22 8.65 -28.44 -6.47
N ALA A 23 8.95 -27.19 -6.12
CA ALA A 23 10.25 -26.59 -6.35
C ALA A 23 11.29 -26.90 -5.26
N ILE A 24 10.86 -27.35 -4.08
CA ILE A 24 11.74 -27.65 -2.94
C ILE A 24 12.37 -29.03 -3.13
N THR A 25 13.69 -29.08 -2.97
CA THR A 25 14.45 -30.35 -3.01
C THR A 25 14.44 -31.04 -1.63
N ALA A 26 14.48 -32.35 -1.63
CA ALA A 26 14.57 -33.14 -0.38
C ALA A 26 15.77 -32.71 0.47
N GLY A 27 15.55 -32.54 1.77
CA GLY A 27 16.57 -32.08 2.72
C GLY A 27 16.59 -30.56 2.96
N THR A 28 15.88 -29.77 2.16
CA THR A 28 15.72 -28.32 2.39
C THR A 28 14.86 -28.08 3.64
N ARG A 29 15.32 -27.23 4.54
CA ARG A 29 14.51 -26.73 5.66
C ARG A 29 13.60 -25.61 5.20
N LEU A 30 12.30 -25.74 5.45
CA LEU A 30 11.29 -24.72 5.15
C LEU A 30 10.87 -24.02 6.44
N ILE A 31 10.91 -22.69 6.44
CA ILE A 31 10.44 -21.84 7.53
C ILE A 31 9.34 -20.97 6.96
N LEU A 32 8.14 -21.06 7.53
CA LEU A 32 6.96 -20.29 7.14
C LEU A 32 6.71 -19.21 8.18
N VAL A 33 6.64 -17.96 7.76
CA VAL A 33 6.41 -16.80 8.63
C VAL A 33 5.15 -16.10 8.16
N GLY A 34 4.28 -15.69 9.08
CA GLY A 34 3.04 -14.99 8.74
C GLY A 34 2.14 -14.82 9.95
N ASP A 35 1.03 -14.13 9.74
CA ASP A 35 0.01 -13.87 10.75
C ASP A 35 -1.32 -14.50 10.31
N GLU A 36 -1.78 -15.53 11.03
CA GLU A 36 -3.03 -16.22 10.71
C GLU A 36 -4.28 -15.36 10.90
N ASN A 37 -4.14 -14.22 11.60
CA ASN A 37 -5.22 -13.28 11.89
C ASN A 37 -5.32 -12.14 10.86
N GLN A 38 -4.35 -12.04 9.94
CA GLN A 38 -4.45 -11.15 8.79
C GLN A 38 -5.44 -11.70 7.75
N LEU A 39 -5.79 -10.86 6.77
CA LEU A 39 -6.67 -11.27 5.69
C LEU A 39 -6.08 -12.47 4.95
N PRO A 40 -6.91 -13.49 4.64
CA PRO A 40 -6.44 -14.67 3.92
C PRO A 40 -6.12 -14.33 2.45
N SER A 41 -5.46 -15.25 1.76
CA SER A 41 -5.22 -15.16 0.31
C SER A 41 -6.51 -14.97 -0.47
N VAL A 42 -6.43 -14.27 -1.61
CA VAL A 42 -7.56 -14.12 -2.55
C VAL A 42 -7.86 -15.47 -3.24
N GLY A 43 -6.84 -16.30 -3.45
CA GLY A 43 -6.97 -17.64 -4.00
C GLY A 43 -7.53 -18.66 -2.99
N PRO A 44 -7.82 -19.89 -3.42
CA PRO A 44 -8.47 -20.89 -2.57
C PRO A 44 -7.54 -21.43 -1.47
N GLY A 45 -8.15 -21.70 -0.31
CA GLY A 45 -7.48 -22.29 0.85
C GLY A 45 -6.92 -21.27 1.84
N ASN A 46 -6.74 -21.72 3.09
CA ASN A 46 -6.12 -20.95 4.17
C ASN A 46 -4.90 -21.72 4.70
N VAL A 47 -3.88 -21.78 3.85
CA VAL A 47 -2.74 -22.70 4.01
C VAL A 47 -2.02 -22.51 5.35
N LEU A 48 -1.70 -21.28 5.73
CA LEU A 48 -0.99 -21.00 6.98
C LEU A 48 -1.80 -21.47 8.19
N ARG A 49 -3.07 -21.10 8.25
CA ARG A 49 -3.97 -21.47 9.34
C ARG A 49 -4.17 -22.97 9.44
N ASP A 50 -4.36 -23.65 8.29
CA ASP A 50 -4.54 -25.10 8.24
C ASP A 50 -3.30 -25.84 8.71
N ILE A 51 -2.09 -25.36 8.35
CA ILE A 51 -0.81 -25.92 8.83
C ILE A 51 -0.68 -25.75 10.35
N ILE A 52 -0.96 -24.56 10.89
CA ILE A 52 -0.90 -24.28 12.33
C ILE A 52 -1.88 -25.20 13.08
N HIS A 53 -3.15 -25.25 12.65
CA HIS A 53 -4.18 -26.01 13.33
C HIS A 53 -4.07 -27.54 13.15
N SER A 54 -3.30 -27.99 12.17
CA SER A 54 -3.04 -29.43 11.99
C SER A 54 -2.30 -30.07 13.17
N GLY A 55 -1.51 -29.27 13.91
CA GLY A 55 -0.63 -29.74 14.98
C GLY A 55 0.50 -30.67 14.52
N CYS A 56 0.70 -30.82 13.20
CA CYS A 56 1.69 -31.73 12.63
C CYS A 56 3.11 -31.13 12.57
N PHE A 57 3.21 -29.82 12.73
CA PHE A 57 4.48 -29.09 12.58
C PHE A 57 4.80 -28.28 13.84
N PRO A 58 6.07 -28.03 14.13
CA PRO A 58 6.46 -27.12 15.21
C PRO A 58 5.98 -25.69 14.87
N VAL A 59 5.25 -25.06 15.79
CA VAL A 59 4.76 -23.69 15.67
C VAL A 59 5.34 -22.85 16.80
N ILE A 60 5.84 -21.66 16.47
CA ILE A 60 6.27 -20.65 17.43
C ILE A 60 5.37 -19.44 17.24
N GLU A 61 4.55 -19.15 18.25
CA GLU A 61 3.65 -18.00 18.24
C GLU A 61 4.25 -16.83 19.03
N LEU A 62 4.32 -15.66 18.39
CA LEU A 62 4.79 -14.44 19.01
C LEU A 62 3.61 -13.70 19.65
N THR A 63 3.33 -13.95 20.91
CA THR A 63 2.19 -13.40 21.64
C THR A 63 2.51 -12.19 22.49
N LYS A 64 3.80 -11.90 22.71
CA LYS A 64 4.23 -10.84 23.63
C LYS A 64 4.16 -9.46 22.96
N ILE A 65 3.22 -8.63 23.41
CA ILE A 65 3.15 -7.22 23.05
C ILE A 65 4.18 -6.47 23.91
N PHE A 66 5.11 -5.76 23.26
CA PHE A 66 6.06 -4.91 23.97
C PHE A 66 5.35 -3.73 24.63
N ARG A 67 5.88 -3.26 25.76
CA ARG A 67 5.28 -2.19 26.56
C ARG A 67 4.94 -0.93 25.76
N GLN A 68 5.81 -0.53 24.82
CA GLN A 68 5.54 0.63 23.94
C GLN A 68 4.32 0.41 23.02
N ALA A 69 4.11 -0.80 22.53
CA ALA A 69 2.97 -1.13 21.68
C ALA A 69 1.67 -1.26 22.49
N SER A 70 1.73 -1.62 23.77
CA SER A 70 0.55 -1.67 24.65
C SER A 70 0.02 -0.29 25.04
N GLU A 71 0.76 0.79 24.81
CA GLU A 71 0.31 2.18 24.97
C GLU A 71 -0.39 2.75 23.74
N SER A 72 -0.38 2.01 22.61
CA SER A 72 -1.05 2.37 21.37
C SER A 72 -2.47 1.80 21.33
N ASP A 73 -3.46 2.68 21.23
CA ASP A 73 -4.86 2.26 21.08
C ASP A 73 -5.14 1.60 19.72
N ILE A 74 -4.33 1.87 18.69
CA ILE A 74 -4.38 1.13 17.43
C ILE A 74 -4.08 -0.34 17.68
N VAL A 75 -3.00 -0.65 18.39
CA VAL A 75 -2.58 -2.03 18.69
C VAL A 75 -3.58 -2.72 19.62
N VAL A 76 -4.00 -2.04 20.70
CA VAL A 76 -4.98 -2.58 21.65
C VAL A 76 -6.30 -2.90 20.96
N ASN A 77 -6.81 -1.97 20.13
CA ASN A 77 -8.06 -2.18 19.40
C ASN A 77 -7.93 -3.26 18.31
N ALA A 78 -6.79 -3.39 17.63
CA ALA A 78 -6.56 -4.48 16.69
C ALA A 78 -6.68 -5.86 17.38
N HIS A 79 -6.08 -6.02 18.56
CA HIS A 79 -6.22 -7.27 19.34
C HIS A 79 -7.65 -7.50 19.83
N LYS A 80 -8.38 -6.43 20.23
CA LYS A 80 -9.81 -6.54 20.59
C LYS A 80 -10.65 -7.03 19.40
N ILE A 81 -10.44 -6.43 18.22
CA ILE A 81 -11.14 -6.85 16.99
C ILE A 81 -10.88 -8.31 16.70
N ASN A 82 -9.63 -8.74 16.79
CA ASN A 82 -9.24 -10.12 16.54
C ASN A 82 -9.92 -11.12 17.48
N ARG A 83 -10.15 -10.74 18.74
CA ARG A 83 -10.85 -11.56 19.75
C ARG A 83 -12.38 -11.41 19.72
N GLY A 84 -12.92 -10.57 18.83
CA GLY A 84 -14.35 -10.25 18.80
C GLY A 84 -14.82 -9.37 19.98
N GLU A 85 -13.90 -8.68 20.64
CA GLU A 85 -14.19 -7.79 21.77
C GLU A 85 -14.60 -6.39 21.29
N PRO A 86 -15.39 -5.64 22.06
CA PRO A 86 -15.77 -4.27 21.74
C PRO A 86 -14.56 -3.33 21.65
N VAL A 87 -14.53 -2.54 20.58
CA VAL A 87 -13.50 -1.52 20.34
C VAL A 87 -13.81 -0.23 21.10
N GLU A 88 -12.80 0.39 21.66
CA GLU A 88 -12.94 1.71 22.31
C GLU A 88 -12.89 2.84 21.29
N ILE A 89 -13.98 3.62 21.19
CA ILE A 89 -14.16 4.70 20.20
C ILE A 89 -14.49 6.06 20.86
N HIS A 90 -13.93 6.32 22.02
CA HIS A 90 -14.24 7.53 22.82
C HIS A 90 -13.48 8.79 22.38
N ASN A 91 -12.59 8.72 21.37
CA ASN A 91 -11.79 9.84 20.82
C ASN A 91 -10.91 10.58 21.88
N LYS A 92 -10.54 9.90 22.95
CA LYS A 92 -9.57 10.39 23.93
C LYS A 92 -8.18 9.79 23.71
N SER A 93 -8.05 8.97 22.68
CA SER A 93 -6.82 8.33 22.25
C SER A 93 -5.79 9.34 21.71
N ARG A 94 -4.52 8.91 21.69
CA ARG A 94 -3.44 9.65 21.05
C ARG A 94 -3.25 9.25 19.57
N ASP A 95 -3.70 8.05 19.17
CA ASP A 95 -3.40 7.47 17.86
C ASP A 95 -4.61 6.81 17.18
N PHE A 96 -5.72 6.58 17.91
CA PHE A 96 -6.92 5.96 17.37
C PHE A 96 -8.15 6.85 17.55
N PHE A 97 -8.79 7.25 16.44
CA PHE A 97 -9.94 8.15 16.44
C PHE A 97 -11.07 7.60 15.59
N PHE A 98 -12.30 7.79 16.02
CA PHE A 98 -13.50 7.39 15.30
C PHE A 98 -14.42 8.60 15.06
N LEU A 99 -14.63 8.95 13.78
CA LEU A 99 -15.49 10.04 13.36
C LEU A 99 -16.70 9.49 12.61
N LYS A 100 -17.80 9.33 13.31
CA LYS A 100 -19.04 8.80 12.73
C LYS A 100 -19.69 9.80 11.77
N ARG A 101 -19.86 9.39 10.51
CA ARG A 101 -20.56 10.12 9.46
C ARG A 101 -21.38 9.13 8.64
N TYR A 102 -22.50 9.57 8.07
CA TYR A 102 -23.43 8.72 7.32
C TYR A 102 -23.54 9.09 5.85
N ASP A 103 -23.21 10.31 5.51
CA ASP A 103 -23.27 10.84 4.16
C ASP A 103 -21.89 10.76 3.48
N ALA A 104 -21.85 10.23 2.25
CA ALA A 104 -20.60 10.00 1.52
C ALA A 104 -19.86 11.30 1.20
N ASP A 105 -20.57 12.35 0.80
CA ASP A 105 -19.95 13.63 0.45
C ASP A 105 -19.40 14.31 1.72
N MET A 106 -20.10 14.17 2.85
CA MET A 106 -19.61 14.64 4.14
C MET A 106 -18.35 13.87 4.57
N ILE A 107 -18.30 12.55 4.36
CA ILE A 107 -17.10 11.74 4.65
C ILE A 107 -15.92 12.24 3.80
N ILE A 108 -16.11 12.42 2.50
CA ILE A 108 -15.06 12.91 1.60
C ILE A 108 -14.55 14.28 2.04
N ARG A 109 -15.44 15.23 2.37
CA ARG A 109 -15.05 16.57 2.86
C ARG A 109 -14.24 16.49 4.15
N VAL A 110 -14.64 15.63 5.09
CA VAL A 110 -13.91 15.42 6.35
C VAL A 110 -12.54 14.82 6.09
N VAL A 111 -12.43 13.81 5.22
CA VAL A 111 -11.15 13.20 4.83
C VAL A 111 -10.22 14.25 4.21
N ILE A 112 -10.70 15.05 3.27
CA ILE A 112 -9.93 16.13 2.66
C ILE A 112 -9.42 17.11 3.72
N ALA A 113 -10.30 17.61 4.58
CA ALA A 113 -9.93 18.56 5.64
C ALA A 113 -8.92 17.98 6.65
N LEU A 114 -9.04 16.68 6.95
CA LEU A 114 -8.08 15.98 7.81
C LEU A 114 -6.69 15.94 7.16
N ILE A 115 -6.61 15.58 5.88
CA ILE A 115 -5.33 15.44 5.16
C ILE A 115 -4.69 16.79 4.88
N GLN A 116 -5.47 17.82 4.52
CA GLN A 116 -4.91 19.14 4.21
C GLN A 116 -4.42 19.90 5.45
N ASP A 117 -5.15 19.83 6.56
CA ASP A 117 -4.93 20.76 7.66
C ASP A 117 -4.59 20.08 8.99
N LYS A 118 -5.38 19.10 9.43
CA LYS A 118 -5.31 18.61 10.80
C LYS A 118 -4.26 17.55 11.03
N LEU A 119 -4.27 16.50 10.22
CA LEU A 119 -3.35 15.38 10.39
C LEU A 119 -1.88 15.77 10.13
N PRO A 120 -1.52 16.56 9.10
CA PRO A 120 -0.14 16.96 8.90
C PRO A 120 0.51 17.60 10.13
N ARG A 121 -0.24 18.48 10.81
CA ARG A 121 0.24 19.13 12.03
C ARG A 121 0.26 18.18 13.23
N TYR A 122 -0.70 17.25 13.30
CA TYR A 122 -0.84 16.33 14.41
C TYR A 122 0.24 15.25 14.43
N VAL A 123 0.54 14.68 13.24
CA VAL A 123 1.53 13.60 13.11
C VAL A 123 2.89 14.08 12.59
N ASN A 124 3.06 15.40 12.36
CA ASN A 124 4.26 16.01 11.80
C ASN A 124 4.67 15.36 10.46
N ALA A 125 3.70 15.22 9.54
CA ALA A 125 3.88 14.61 8.23
C ALA A 125 3.35 15.53 7.13
N ARG A 126 3.83 15.35 5.91
CA ARG A 126 3.27 16.04 4.74
C ARG A 126 1.94 15.38 4.33
N PRO A 127 1.02 16.10 3.66
CA PRO A 127 -0.25 15.51 3.18
C PRO A 127 -0.07 14.23 2.36
N PHE A 128 0.98 14.14 1.54
CA PHE A 128 1.27 12.97 0.71
C PHE A 128 1.76 11.74 1.50
N GLU A 129 2.24 11.93 2.72
CA GLU A 129 2.66 10.84 3.62
C GLU A 129 1.48 10.23 4.37
N ILE A 130 0.30 10.85 4.27
CA ILE A 130 -0.94 10.37 4.89
C ILE A 130 -1.70 9.53 3.86
N GLN A 131 -1.95 8.26 4.18
CA GLN A 131 -2.61 7.34 3.29
C GLN A 131 -4.09 7.17 3.64
N VAL A 132 -4.96 7.30 2.65
CA VAL A 132 -6.38 6.94 2.77
C VAL A 132 -6.56 5.47 2.38
N LEU A 133 -7.23 4.71 3.24
CA LEU A 133 -7.63 3.34 2.97
C LEU A 133 -9.14 3.26 2.83
N THR A 134 -9.62 2.51 1.85
CA THR A 134 -11.05 2.23 1.65
C THR A 134 -11.26 0.76 1.30
N PRO A 135 -12.36 0.13 1.73
CA PRO A 135 -12.58 -1.29 1.50
C PRO A 135 -13.05 -1.61 0.06
N MET A 136 -13.34 -0.61 -0.78
CA MET A 136 -13.95 -0.83 -2.09
C MET A 136 -13.22 -0.08 -3.21
N ARG A 137 -13.13 -0.70 -4.39
CA ARG A 137 -12.62 -0.01 -5.59
C ARG A 137 -13.66 0.93 -6.21
N LYS A 138 -14.92 0.51 -6.28
CA LYS A 138 -16.03 1.24 -6.91
C LYS A 138 -17.04 1.74 -5.88
N GLY A 139 -17.87 2.70 -6.28
CA GLY A 139 -18.93 3.27 -5.45
C GLY A 139 -18.60 4.65 -4.90
N LEU A 140 -19.50 5.18 -4.06
CA LEU A 140 -19.44 6.56 -3.57
C LEU A 140 -18.19 6.87 -2.71
N LEU A 141 -17.65 5.86 -2.03
CA LEU A 141 -16.44 5.93 -1.22
C LEU A 141 -15.35 4.97 -1.75
N GLY A 142 -15.45 4.56 -3.02
CA GLY A 142 -14.47 3.70 -3.65
C GLY A 142 -13.18 4.45 -4.03
N VAL A 143 -12.11 3.69 -4.25
CA VAL A 143 -10.77 4.21 -4.64
C VAL A 143 -10.85 5.18 -5.81
N GLU A 144 -11.60 4.82 -6.86
CA GLU A 144 -11.68 5.64 -8.08
C GLU A 144 -12.20 7.05 -7.79
N ARG A 145 -13.36 7.14 -7.10
CA ARG A 145 -13.96 8.44 -6.74
C ARG A 145 -13.11 9.21 -5.73
N LEU A 146 -12.60 8.52 -4.71
CA LEU A 146 -11.75 9.16 -3.71
C LEU A 146 -10.48 9.74 -4.33
N ASN A 147 -9.81 9.02 -5.23
CA ASN A 147 -8.63 9.50 -5.91
C ASN A 147 -8.91 10.73 -6.77
N GLN A 148 -10.02 10.75 -7.53
CA GLN A 148 -10.42 11.93 -8.30
C GLN A 148 -10.67 13.14 -7.40
N MET A 149 -11.38 12.95 -6.29
CA MET A 149 -11.66 14.05 -5.36
C MET A 149 -10.39 14.51 -4.65
N LEU A 150 -9.56 13.59 -4.15
CA LEU A 150 -8.32 13.93 -3.46
C LEU A 150 -7.32 14.61 -4.40
N GLN A 151 -7.15 14.14 -5.64
CA GLN A 151 -6.34 14.80 -6.66
C GLN A 151 -6.79 16.26 -6.85
N ARG A 152 -8.10 16.49 -7.01
CA ARG A 152 -8.66 17.83 -7.23
C ARG A 152 -8.33 18.80 -6.09
N TYR A 153 -8.28 18.33 -4.85
CA TYR A 153 -8.04 19.18 -3.67
C TYR A 153 -6.58 19.20 -3.22
N LEU A 154 -5.84 18.11 -3.34
CA LEU A 154 -4.45 18.01 -2.88
C LEU A 154 -3.45 18.41 -3.97
N ASN A 155 -3.80 18.20 -5.23
CA ASN A 155 -2.99 18.57 -6.39
C ASN A 155 -3.84 19.28 -7.45
N PRO A 156 -4.41 20.47 -7.15
CA PRO A 156 -5.23 21.20 -8.12
C PRO A 156 -4.43 21.61 -9.35
N GLN A 157 -5.11 21.71 -10.49
CA GLN A 157 -4.54 22.32 -11.69
C GLN A 157 -4.38 23.81 -11.46
N ASP A 158 -3.20 24.35 -11.72
CA ASP A 158 -2.85 25.76 -11.57
C ASP A 158 -2.47 26.43 -12.92
N GLY A 159 -2.64 25.68 -14.02
CA GLY A 159 -2.28 26.13 -15.37
C GLY A 159 -0.83 25.86 -15.76
N SER A 160 0.05 25.51 -14.82
CA SER A 160 1.46 25.19 -15.07
C SER A 160 1.73 23.68 -15.17
N LYS A 161 0.90 22.86 -14.52
CA LYS A 161 1.09 21.41 -14.42
C LYS A 161 0.66 20.73 -15.71
N LYS A 162 1.51 19.88 -16.21
CA LYS A 162 1.19 19.01 -17.35
C LYS A 162 0.27 17.87 -16.91
N GLU A 163 -0.58 17.45 -17.84
CA GLU A 163 -1.56 16.38 -17.62
C GLU A 163 -1.51 15.36 -18.76
N LYS A 164 -1.78 14.11 -18.42
CA LYS A 164 -1.96 13.03 -19.40
C LYS A 164 -3.19 12.21 -19.05
N THR A 165 -4.10 12.12 -19.99
CA THR A 165 -5.27 11.24 -19.88
C THR A 165 -4.96 9.90 -20.52
N LEU A 166 -5.28 8.82 -19.82
CA LEU A 166 -5.20 7.45 -20.30
C LEU A 166 -6.50 6.72 -19.94
N GLY A 167 -7.35 6.49 -20.94
CA GLY A 167 -8.71 6.01 -20.69
C GLY A 167 -9.48 6.97 -19.78
N ASP A 168 -10.00 6.46 -18.66
CA ASP A 168 -10.74 7.25 -17.67
C ASP A 168 -9.84 7.87 -16.59
N ARG A 169 -8.52 7.66 -16.65
CA ARG A 169 -7.56 8.16 -15.68
C ARG A 169 -6.90 9.44 -16.17
N LEU A 170 -6.91 10.45 -15.33
CA LEU A 170 -6.17 11.70 -15.53
C LEU A 170 -4.96 11.71 -14.60
N PHE A 171 -3.77 11.69 -15.16
CA PHE A 171 -2.53 11.91 -14.44
C PHE A 171 -2.09 13.36 -14.56
N ARG A 172 -1.67 13.94 -13.47
CA ARG A 172 -1.19 15.33 -13.39
C ARG A 172 0.17 15.35 -12.73
N GLN A 173 1.05 16.18 -13.22
CA GLN A 173 2.34 16.43 -12.56
C GLN A 173 2.14 16.78 -11.08
N GLY A 174 2.86 16.09 -10.20
CA GLY A 174 2.72 16.17 -8.75
C GLY A 174 1.75 15.16 -8.14
N ASP A 175 1.11 14.30 -8.94
CA ASP A 175 0.21 13.27 -8.40
C ASP A 175 0.95 12.21 -7.60
N LYS A 176 0.32 11.74 -6.53
CA LYS A 176 0.69 10.50 -5.86
C LYS A 176 0.19 9.32 -6.67
N VAL A 177 1.12 8.45 -7.07
CA VAL A 177 0.86 7.28 -7.90
C VAL A 177 1.41 6.01 -7.25
N MET A 178 0.90 4.87 -7.69
CA MET A 178 1.35 3.55 -7.25
C MET A 178 1.47 2.63 -8.47
N GLN A 179 2.54 1.85 -8.51
CA GLN A 179 2.69 0.73 -9.45
C GLN A 179 1.69 -0.37 -9.09
N ILE A 180 0.94 -0.88 -10.07
CA ILE A 180 -0.10 -1.91 -9.87
C ILE A 180 0.23 -3.26 -10.47
N LYS A 181 1.40 -3.39 -11.08
CA LYS A 181 1.93 -4.63 -11.64
C LYS A 181 3.42 -4.73 -11.34
N ASN A 182 3.94 -5.96 -11.25
CA ASN A 182 5.39 -6.14 -11.21
C ASN A 182 5.99 -5.95 -12.60
N ASP A 183 6.90 -5.01 -12.76
CA ASP A 183 7.74 -4.88 -13.95
C ASP A 183 9.20 -5.13 -13.58
N TYR A 184 9.67 -6.35 -13.83
CA TYR A 184 11.04 -6.80 -13.51
C TYR A 184 12.10 -6.20 -14.44
N GLN A 185 11.70 -5.53 -15.52
CA GLN A 185 12.60 -4.95 -16.53
C GLN A 185 12.65 -3.42 -16.46
N MET A 186 11.75 -2.80 -15.69
CA MET A 186 11.74 -1.34 -15.52
C MET A 186 13.05 -0.88 -14.92
N GLU A 187 13.77 -0.05 -15.65
CA GLU A 187 15.01 0.55 -15.17
C GLU A 187 14.71 1.70 -14.21
N TRP A 188 15.50 1.81 -13.15
CA TRP A 188 15.44 2.90 -12.23
C TRP A 188 16.84 3.38 -11.83
N GLU A 189 16.92 4.63 -11.38
CA GLU A 189 18.14 5.23 -10.85
C GLU A 189 17.85 6.03 -9.58
N VAL A 190 18.83 6.07 -8.68
CA VAL A 190 18.85 7.01 -7.55
C VAL A 190 19.78 8.16 -7.92
N ARG A 191 19.30 9.38 -7.74
CA ARG A 191 20.03 10.59 -8.10
C ARG A 191 20.67 11.24 -6.88
N GLY A 192 21.98 11.48 -6.97
CA GLY A 192 22.73 12.26 -6.00
C GLY A 192 22.63 13.77 -6.24
N ARG A 193 23.56 14.52 -5.64
CA ARG A 193 23.66 15.96 -5.87
C ARG A 193 23.84 16.25 -7.37
N TYR A 194 23.20 17.31 -7.85
CA TYR A 194 23.21 17.76 -9.25
C TYR A 194 22.50 16.79 -10.24
N GLY A 195 21.64 15.88 -9.76
CA GLY A 195 20.89 14.98 -10.63
C GLY A 195 21.73 13.86 -11.28
N ILE A 196 22.96 13.64 -10.81
CA ILE A 196 23.83 12.59 -11.32
C ILE A 196 23.41 11.25 -10.71
N PRO A 197 23.17 10.21 -11.53
CA PRO A 197 22.87 8.88 -11.01
C PRO A 197 24.00 8.32 -10.16
N VAL A 198 23.69 7.92 -8.93
CA VAL A 198 24.63 7.28 -7.98
C VAL A 198 24.38 5.78 -7.84
N GLU A 199 23.18 5.34 -8.16
CA GLU A 199 22.80 3.95 -8.15
C GLU A 199 21.81 3.68 -9.29
N LYS A 200 21.87 2.48 -9.87
CA LYS A 200 20.97 2.04 -10.93
C LYS A 200 20.56 0.58 -10.69
N GLY A 201 19.38 0.25 -11.08
CA GLY A 201 18.88 -1.11 -11.01
C GLY A 201 17.69 -1.33 -11.92
N ILE A 202 17.09 -2.50 -11.79
CA ILE A 202 15.91 -2.92 -12.52
C ILE A 202 14.87 -3.46 -11.54
N GLY A 203 13.60 -3.33 -11.93
CA GLY A 203 12.45 -3.85 -11.20
C GLY A 203 11.72 -2.78 -10.41
N VAL A 204 10.43 -2.61 -10.74
CA VAL A 204 9.44 -1.82 -9.99
C VAL A 204 8.28 -2.75 -9.71
N PHE A 205 7.76 -2.72 -8.49
CA PHE A 205 6.86 -3.76 -8.02
C PHE A 205 5.49 -3.19 -7.64
N ASN A 206 4.49 -4.07 -7.71
CA ASN A 206 3.15 -3.75 -7.25
C ASN A 206 3.18 -3.27 -5.79
N GLY A 207 2.61 -2.08 -5.56
CA GLY A 207 2.63 -1.42 -4.26
C GLY A 207 3.69 -0.33 -4.11
N ASP A 208 4.69 -0.25 -5.02
CA ASP A 208 5.66 0.86 -5.01
C ASP A 208 4.92 2.19 -5.23
N THR A 209 5.00 3.09 -4.26
CA THR A 209 4.36 4.42 -4.30
C THR A 209 5.37 5.52 -4.59
N GLY A 210 4.92 6.55 -5.28
CA GLY A 210 5.78 7.67 -5.66
C GLY A 210 4.99 8.91 -6.10
N ILE A 211 5.74 9.91 -6.54
CA ILE A 211 5.21 11.16 -7.07
C ILE A 211 5.55 11.28 -8.55
N LEU A 212 4.56 11.58 -9.36
CA LEU A 212 4.71 11.87 -10.78
C LEU A 212 5.41 13.23 -10.96
N ARG A 213 6.72 13.22 -11.21
CA ARG A 213 7.54 14.43 -11.23
C ARG A 213 7.47 15.19 -12.55
N GLU A 214 7.43 14.46 -13.65
CA GLU A 214 7.42 15.05 -14.98
C GLU A 214 6.49 14.30 -15.92
N ILE A 215 5.85 15.03 -16.83
CA ILE A 215 5.15 14.52 -18.00
C ILE A 215 5.77 15.23 -19.21
N ASN A 216 6.41 14.48 -20.08
CA ASN A 216 7.03 14.98 -21.28
C ASN A 216 6.24 14.53 -22.52
N GLU A 217 5.44 15.45 -23.06
CA GLU A 217 4.58 15.15 -24.23
C GLU A 217 5.38 14.90 -25.49
N PHE A 218 6.54 15.54 -25.64
CA PHE A 218 7.38 15.39 -26.82
C PHE A 218 8.08 14.03 -26.85
N ALA A 219 8.61 13.60 -25.71
CA ALA A 219 9.24 12.29 -25.56
C ALA A 219 8.22 11.16 -25.31
N GLU A 220 6.94 11.49 -25.11
CA GLU A 220 5.87 10.58 -24.72
C GLU A 220 6.21 9.77 -23.45
N THR A 221 6.79 10.43 -22.46
CA THR A 221 7.24 9.81 -21.22
C THR A 221 6.71 10.54 -19.99
N ALA A 222 6.71 9.82 -18.88
CA ALA A 222 6.45 10.37 -17.56
C ALA A 222 7.48 9.83 -16.56
N GLU A 223 7.94 10.65 -15.64
CA GLU A 223 8.91 10.28 -14.62
C GLU A 223 8.26 10.22 -13.24
N VAL A 224 8.51 9.14 -12.53
CA VAL A 224 8.05 8.90 -11.15
C VAL A 224 9.25 8.84 -10.22
N GLU A 225 9.21 9.61 -9.14
CA GLU A 225 10.10 9.48 -7.99
C GLU A 225 9.40 8.68 -6.91
N PHE A 226 9.89 7.47 -6.63
CA PHE A 226 9.37 6.60 -5.60
C PHE A 226 9.79 7.06 -4.20
N GLU A 227 9.07 6.58 -3.16
CA GLU A 227 9.30 6.98 -1.77
C GLU A 227 10.70 6.62 -1.25
N ASP A 228 11.35 5.61 -1.82
CA ASP A 228 12.72 5.20 -1.53
C ASP A 228 13.80 5.98 -2.31
N GLY A 229 13.40 6.98 -3.09
CA GLY A 229 14.28 7.85 -3.86
C GLY A 229 14.69 7.31 -5.23
N ARG A 230 14.13 6.18 -5.67
CA ARG A 230 14.29 5.68 -7.05
C ARG A 230 13.49 6.53 -8.02
N PHE A 231 14.08 6.82 -9.18
CA PHE A 231 13.42 7.46 -10.32
C PHE A 231 13.26 6.44 -11.44
N ALA A 232 12.05 6.28 -11.96
CA ALA A 232 11.78 5.48 -13.14
C ALA A 232 11.04 6.28 -14.20
N THR A 233 11.38 6.03 -15.47
CA THR A 233 10.76 6.69 -16.62
C THR A 233 9.82 5.73 -17.33
N TYR A 234 8.56 6.08 -17.40
CA TYR A 234 7.49 5.35 -18.06
C TYR A 234 7.23 5.93 -19.44
N SER A 235 7.11 5.12 -20.46
CA SER A 235 6.43 5.52 -21.69
C SER A 235 4.94 5.76 -21.41
N PHE A 236 4.27 6.55 -22.22
CA PHE A 236 2.82 6.77 -22.04
C PHE A 236 2.00 5.48 -22.08
N LYS A 237 2.47 4.45 -22.78
CA LYS A 237 1.84 3.13 -22.79
C LYS A 237 1.98 2.43 -21.43
N GLN A 238 3.14 2.54 -20.80
CA GLN A 238 3.40 1.93 -19.49
C GLN A 238 2.66 2.64 -18.34
N LEU A 239 2.08 3.84 -18.55
CA LEU A 239 1.23 4.48 -17.55
C LEU A 239 -0.02 3.64 -17.20
N GLU A 240 -0.39 2.64 -18.00
CA GLU A 240 -1.43 1.67 -17.62
C GLU A 240 -1.09 0.85 -16.36
N GLU A 241 0.20 0.76 -16.02
CA GLU A 241 0.71 0.09 -14.83
C GLU A 241 0.68 0.96 -13.57
N LEU A 242 0.29 2.23 -13.72
CA LEU A 242 0.15 3.17 -12.62
C LEU A 242 -1.32 3.46 -12.32
N GLU A 243 -1.60 3.69 -11.04
CA GLU A 243 -2.86 4.27 -10.57
C GLU A 243 -2.59 5.45 -9.64
N LEU A 244 -3.57 6.37 -9.53
CA LEU A 244 -3.53 7.39 -8.47
C LEU A 244 -3.59 6.70 -7.10
N ALA A 245 -2.78 7.17 -6.16
CA ALA A 245 -2.60 6.51 -4.86
C ALA A 245 -2.89 7.42 -3.66
N TYR A 246 -3.67 8.48 -3.83
CA TYR A 246 -4.17 9.24 -2.67
C TYR A 246 -5.04 8.39 -1.76
N ALA A 247 -5.88 7.52 -2.35
CA ALA A 247 -6.62 6.47 -1.69
C ALA A 247 -6.31 5.12 -2.34
N ILE A 248 -6.14 4.09 -1.52
CA ILE A 248 -5.91 2.72 -1.97
C ILE A 248 -6.87 1.76 -1.27
N THR A 249 -7.01 0.56 -1.79
CA THR A 249 -7.70 -0.54 -1.12
C THR A 249 -6.70 -1.58 -0.64
N ILE A 250 -7.09 -2.34 0.36
CA ILE A 250 -6.26 -3.42 0.94
C ILE A 250 -6.22 -4.64 0.01
N HIS A 251 -7.16 -4.73 -0.93
CA HIS A 251 -7.30 -5.84 -1.90
C HIS A 251 -7.29 -5.34 -3.33
#